data_32cb640a41ae297872537f4b22381023
#
_entry.id   32cb640a41ae297872537f4b22381023
#
_cell.length_a   1.000
_cell.length_b   1.000
_cell.length_c   1.000
_cell.angle_alpha   90.00
_cell.angle_beta   90.00
_cell.angle_gamma   90.00
#
_symmetry.space_group_name_H-M   'P 1'
#
loop_
_entity.id
_entity.type
_entity.pdbx_description
1 polymer ?
#
loop_
_entity_poly.entity_id
_entity_poly.type
_entity_poly.pdbx_seq_one_letter_code
_entity_poly.pdbx_strand_id
1 'polypeptide(L)'
;MMLDEEYKTEFNGKVYTHKHGSPFDRGSADSYYGRGQVPHYYPNGTGNAPMLTPPVMTAEQVADYMAGYAYNEQFGDKKNWG
;
A
#
# COMPACT_ATOMS: atom_id res chain seq x y z
N MET A 1 18.14 5.71 13.46
CA MET A 1 17.70 4.97 12.28
C MET A 1 16.42 4.24 12.58
N MET A 2 15.43 4.38 11.73
CA MET A 2 14.17 3.67 11.92
C MET A 2 14.32 2.22 11.46
N LEU A 3 13.80 1.32 12.28
CA LEU A 3 13.83 -0.09 11.97
C LEU A 3 12.64 -0.45 11.10
N ASP A 4 12.82 -1.45 10.23
CA ASP A 4 11.75 -1.89 9.33
C ASP A 4 10.51 -2.36 10.09
N GLU A 5 10.69 -2.87 11.33
CA GLU A 5 9.56 -3.29 12.15
C GLU A 5 8.57 -2.17 12.42
N GLU A 6 9.03 -0.92 12.42
CA GLU A 6 8.13 0.22 12.66
C GLU A 6 7.14 0.43 11.52
N TYR A 7 7.38 -0.22 10.37
CA TYR A 7 6.53 -0.10 9.20
C TYR A 7 5.82 -1.39 8.86
N LYS A 8 5.70 -2.31 9.83
CA LYS A 8 5.09 -3.62 9.56
C LYS A 8 3.70 -3.70 10.14
N THR A 9 2.82 -4.34 9.41
CA THR A 9 1.43 -4.56 9.80
C THR A 9 1.08 -6.01 9.51
N GLU A 10 0.52 -6.69 10.49
CA GLU A 10 0.01 -8.04 10.28
C GLU A 10 -1.46 -7.98 9.87
N PHE A 11 -1.79 -8.69 8.80
CA PHE A 11 -3.14 -8.73 8.28
C PHE A 11 -3.39 -10.10 7.65
N ASN A 12 -4.44 -10.78 8.10
CA ASN A 12 -4.84 -12.10 7.61
C ASN A 12 -3.69 -13.12 7.63
N GLY A 13 -2.90 -13.08 8.71
CA GLY A 13 -1.84 -14.07 8.92
C GLY A 13 -0.54 -13.80 8.20
N LYS A 14 -0.43 -12.66 7.53
CA LYS A 14 0.80 -12.28 6.84
C LYS A 14 1.25 -10.91 7.31
N VAL A 15 2.58 -10.72 7.41
CA VAL A 15 3.16 -9.43 7.77
C VAL A 15 3.52 -8.68 6.52
N TYR A 16 3.02 -7.44 6.43
CA TYR A 16 3.29 -6.54 5.29
C TYR A 16 4.10 -5.35 5.76
N THR A 17 4.92 -4.80 4.86
CA THR A 17 5.54 -3.52 5.13
C THR A 17 4.62 -2.41 4.63
N HIS A 18 4.37 -1.43 5.49
CA HIS A 18 3.64 -0.22 5.09
C HIS A 18 4.58 0.98 4.95
N LYS A 19 5.84 0.71 4.67
CA LYS A 19 6.82 1.75 4.41
C LYS A 19 6.31 2.65 3.28
N HIS A 20 6.57 3.95 3.42
CA HIS A 20 6.04 4.95 2.47
C HIS A 20 6.43 4.60 1.04
N GLY A 21 5.44 4.43 0.20
CA GLY A 21 5.63 4.07 -1.21
C GLY A 21 5.52 2.58 -1.51
N SER A 22 5.51 1.71 -0.48
CA SER A 22 5.41 0.25 -0.70
C SER A 22 4.05 -0.12 -1.27
N PRO A 23 3.91 -1.30 -1.90
CA PRO A 23 2.62 -1.72 -2.44
C PRO A 23 1.50 -1.69 -1.41
N PHE A 24 1.73 -2.22 -0.21
CA PHE A 24 0.71 -2.22 0.84
C PHE A 24 0.32 -0.79 1.22
N ASP A 25 1.30 0.09 1.38
CA ASP A 25 1.05 1.49 1.70
C ASP A 25 0.22 2.18 0.61
N ARG A 26 0.52 1.92 -0.66
CA ARG A 26 -0.20 2.55 -1.76
C ARG A 26 -1.63 2.04 -1.88
N GLY A 27 -1.85 0.75 -1.62
CA GLY A 27 -3.20 0.20 -1.57
C GLY A 27 -4.01 0.86 -0.47
N SER A 28 -3.43 0.96 0.70
CA SER A 28 -4.07 1.62 1.83
C SER A 28 -4.40 3.08 1.54
N ALA A 29 -3.48 3.80 0.88
CA ALA A 29 -3.70 5.20 0.51
C ALA A 29 -4.85 5.35 -0.49
N ASP A 30 -4.91 4.48 -1.51
CA ASP A 30 -5.98 4.56 -2.49
C ASP A 30 -7.34 4.32 -1.85
N SER A 31 -7.42 3.40 -0.89
CA SER A 31 -8.65 3.19 -0.13
C SER A 31 -9.00 4.45 0.69
N TYR A 32 -8.00 5.03 1.36
CA TYR A 32 -8.21 6.22 2.19
C TYR A 32 -8.79 7.37 1.36
N TYR A 33 -8.28 7.58 0.15
CA TYR A 33 -8.75 8.68 -0.70
C TYR A 33 -9.97 8.31 -1.54
N GLY A 34 -10.51 7.11 -1.38
CA GLY A 34 -11.70 6.69 -2.11
C GLY A 34 -11.43 6.40 -3.58
N ARG A 35 -10.20 6.11 -3.94
CA ARG A 35 -9.83 5.76 -5.32
C ARG A 35 -10.10 4.28 -5.57
N GLY A 36 -10.20 3.92 -6.84
CA GLY A 36 -10.32 2.52 -7.21
C GLY A 36 -9.01 1.77 -7.00
N GLN A 37 -9.08 0.46 -7.13
CA GLN A 37 -7.92 -0.43 -6.97
C GLN A 37 -7.09 -0.37 -8.24
N VAL A 38 -5.96 0.36 -8.18
CA VAL A 38 -5.02 0.49 -9.29
C VAL A 38 -3.63 0.14 -8.76
N PRO A 39 -3.20 -1.13 -8.87
CA PRO A 39 -1.93 -1.57 -8.32
C PRO A 39 -0.76 -0.75 -8.84
N HIS A 40 0.04 -0.24 -7.92
CA HIS A 40 1.25 0.51 -8.21
C HIS A 40 2.07 0.63 -6.92
N TYR A 41 3.33 1.01 -7.06
CA TYR A 41 4.12 1.39 -5.89
C TYR A 41 5.29 2.27 -6.30
N TYR A 42 5.92 2.90 -5.30
CA TYR A 42 7.05 3.80 -5.49
C TYR A 42 8.24 3.25 -4.72
N PRO A 43 9.21 2.56 -5.36
CA PRO A 43 10.34 1.98 -4.64
C PRO A 43 11.19 3.01 -3.91
N ASN A 44 11.17 4.27 -4.35
CA ASN A 44 11.95 5.35 -3.73
C ASN A 44 11.08 6.28 -2.88
N GLY A 45 9.89 5.84 -2.50
CA GLY A 45 8.97 6.66 -1.69
C GLY A 45 7.92 7.35 -2.55
N THR A 46 6.73 7.56 -1.96
CA THR A 46 5.59 8.13 -2.68
C THR A 46 5.96 9.44 -3.37
N GLY A 47 5.61 9.54 -4.64
CA GLY A 47 5.85 10.74 -5.43
C GLY A 47 7.24 10.81 -6.03
N ASN A 48 8.14 9.90 -5.68
CA ASN A 48 9.49 9.85 -6.25
C ASN A 48 9.54 8.82 -7.37
N ALA A 49 10.03 9.23 -8.51
CA ALA A 49 10.14 8.33 -9.67
C ALA A 49 11.11 7.19 -9.36
N PRO A 50 10.89 6.00 -9.95
CA PRO A 50 9.77 5.68 -10.81
C PRO A 50 8.53 5.25 -10.04
N MET A 51 7.36 5.35 -10.69
CA MET A 51 6.16 4.65 -10.23
C MET A 51 6.05 3.36 -11.03
N LEU A 52 5.99 2.23 -10.35
CA LEU A 52 5.95 0.93 -11.00
C LEU A 52 4.52 0.37 -10.97
N THR A 53 4.12 -0.25 -12.08
CA THR A 53 2.78 -0.81 -12.27
C THR A 53 2.92 -2.20 -12.90
N PRO A 54 1.85 -3.01 -12.93
CA PRO A 54 1.90 -4.23 -13.72
C PRO A 54 2.13 -3.92 -15.21
N PRO A 55 2.84 -4.77 -15.96
CA PRO A 55 3.35 -6.09 -15.54
C PRO A 55 4.72 -6.05 -14.85
N VAL A 56 5.29 -4.85 -14.58
CA VAL A 56 6.58 -4.77 -13.90
C VAL A 56 6.46 -5.24 -12.45
N MET A 57 5.34 -4.98 -11.81
CA MET A 57 5.09 -5.49 -10.46
C MET A 57 4.96 -7.02 -10.50
N THR A 58 5.54 -7.67 -9.49
CA THR A 58 5.36 -9.11 -9.33
C THR A 58 3.95 -9.41 -8.82
N ALA A 59 3.54 -10.68 -8.96
CA ALA A 59 2.23 -11.10 -8.44
C ALA A 59 2.14 -10.86 -6.93
N GLU A 60 3.24 -11.06 -6.21
CA GLU A 60 3.26 -10.80 -4.76
C GLU A 60 3.08 -9.32 -4.47
N GLN A 61 3.70 -8.45 -5.24
CA GLN A 61 3.56 -7.01 -5.06
C GLN A 61 2.14 -6.54 -5.33
N VAL A 62 1.50 -7.09 -6.36
CA VAL A 62 0.09 -6.79 -6.63
C VAL A 62 -0.78 -7.26 -5.48
N ALA A 63 -0.51 -8.48 -4.96
CA ALA A 63 -1.26 -8.99 -3.82
C ALA A 63 -1.06 -8.13 -2.58
N ASP A 64 0.15 -7.63 -2.36
CA ASP A 64 0.44 -6.74 -1.23
C ASP A 64 -0.35 -5.43 -1.35
N TYR A 65 -0.45 -4.87 -2.56
CA TYR A 65 -1.28 -3.69 -2.80
C TYR A 65 -2.74 -3.98 -2.45
N MET A 66 -3.27 -5.09 -2.95
CA MET A 66 -4.66 -5.46 -2.70
C MET A 66 -4.91 -5.68 -1.21
N ALA A 67 -3.94 -6.26 -0.51
CA ALA A 67 -4.05 -6.46 0.93
C ALA A 67 -4.11 -5.12 1.68
N GLY A 68 -3.28 -4.16 1.26
CA GLY A 68 -3.29 -2.82 1.86
C GLY A 68 -4.62 -2.12 1.65
N TYR A 69 -5.17 -2.25 0.45
CA TYR A 69 -6.49 -1.69 0.15
C TYR A 69 -7.55 -2.31 1.06
N ALA A 70 -7.58 -3.64 1.16
CA ALA A 70 -8.55 -4.34 2.00
C ALA A 70 -8.38 -3.99 3.47
N TYR A 71 -7.13 -3.88 3.94
CA TYR A 71 -6.85 -3.52 5.31
C TYR A 71 -7.45 -2.16 5.66
N ASN A 72 -7.24 -1.17 4.79
CA ASN A 72 -7.80 0.16 5.05
C ASN A 72 -9.32 0.18 4.94
N GLU A 73 -9.90 -0.65 4.05
CA GLU A 73 -11.36 -0.76 3.96
C GLU A 73 -11.96 -1.28 5.26
N GLN A 74 -11.25 -2.20 5.94
CA GLN A 74 -11.77 -2.80 7.18
C GLN A 74 -11.45 -1.97 8.42
N PHE A 75 -10.25 -1.43 8.51
CA PHE A 75 -9.75 -0.85 9.76
C PHE A 75 -9.36 0.60 9.66
N GLY A 76 -9.17 1.11 8.46
CA GLY A 76 -8.66 2.46 8.27
C GLY A 76 -9.76 3.50 8.14
N ASP A 77 -9.32 4.75 8.16
CA ASP A 77 -10.22 5.87 7.94
C ASP A 77 -10.34 6.17 6.45
N LYS A 78 -11.31 6.97 6.12
CA LYS A 78 -11.51 7.48 4.78
C LYS A 78 -11.38 8.99 4.78
N LYS A 79 -10.87 9.53 3.67
CA LYS A 79 -10.83 10.97 3.47
C LYS A 79 -12.25 11.50 3.45
N ASN A 80 -12.47 12.56 4.21
CA ASN A 80 -13.78 13.22 4.25
C ASN A 80 -13.83 14.26 3.14
N TRP A 81 -14.70 14.03 2.16
CA TRP A 81 -14.87 14.93 1.03
C TRP A 81 -16.00 15.94 1.22
N GLY A 82 -16.77 15.80 2.29
CA GLY A 82 -17.94 16.62 2.57
C GLY A 82 -17.70 17.88 3.37
#